data_03fe5c57733c753dd09d217e388e8471
#
_entry.id   03fe5c57733c753dd09d217e388e8471
#
_cell.length_a   1.000
_cell.length_b   1.000
_cell.length_c   1.000
_cell.angle_alpha   90.00
_cell.angle_beta   90.00
_cell.angle_gamma   90.00
#
_symmetry.space_group_name_H-M   'P 1'
#
loop_
_entity.id
_entity.type
_entity.pdbx_description
1 polymer ?
#
loop_
_entity_poly.entity_id
_entity_poly.type
_entity_poly.pdbx_seq_one_letter_code
_entity_poly.pdbx_strand_id
1 'polypeptide(L)'
;MITHDPSEYIRGIQQILISDKKRIGFLFGAGSSLAWKNHNSLTVPAIGKMTSEIIQELCDKDPKYKVVFKECEEEIGKDKFNIETILSNLELKYSIIGKSILNTLTKDEFRILISELKQLVRKKVSVHNVRLCDISSKKEFSQIVSKDIVEQLVQTDFANWIGQAERNYPIEIFTTNYDFLFELGLEQKEIPYYDGFCGSLRPFFNPESVEDFGYLSKQTKLWKIHGSLGWHFDKDTEKILNLSSIKKEIVGLMLNVQLL
;
A
#
# COMPACT_ATOMS: atom_id res chain seq x y z
N MET A 1 -27.19 8.06 36.61
CA MET A 1 -25.92 8.02 35.87
C MET A 1 -25.84 6.64 35.23
N ILE A 2 -25.99 6.54 33.91
CA ILE A 2 -25.89 5.24 33.22
C ILE A 2 -24.40 4.94 33.16
N THR A 3 -23.96 4.03 34.01
CA THR A 3 -22.58 3.52 33.97
C THR A 3 -22.50 2.54 32.81
N HIS A 4 -21.79 2.92 31.77
CA HIS A 4 -21.49 2.01 30.68
C HIS A 4 -20.49 0.95 31.18
N ASP A 5 -20.94 -0.32 31.22
CA ASP A 5 -20.04 -1.44 31.52
C ASP A 5 -19.24 -1.82 30.27
N PRO A 6 -17.91 -1.67 30.27
CA PRO A 6 -17.07 -2.06 29.13
C PRO A 6 -17.24 -3.53 28.72
N SER A 7 -17.57 -4.41 29.66
CA SER A 7 -17.78 -5.83 29.41
C SER A 7 -19.00 -6.12 28.53
N GLU A 8 -20.06 -5.29 28.62
CA GLU A 8 -21.25 -5.41 27.76
C GLU A 8 -20.91 -5.04 26.32
N TYR A 9 -20.09 -4.00 26.12
CA TYR A 9 -19.63 -3.61 24.77
C TYR A 9 -18.78 -4.70 24.14
N ILE A 10 -17.82 -5.26 24.88
CA ILE A 10 -16.96 -6.35 24.39
C ILE A 10 -17.83 -7.55 24.01
N ARG A 11 -18.79 -7.91 24.86
CA ARG A 11 -19.71 -9.03 24.59
C ARG A 11 -20.59 -8.77 23.36
N GLY A 12 -21.08 -7.53 23.18
CA GLY A 12 -21.83 -7.12 22.01
C GLY A 12 -21.02 -7.21 20.72
N ILE A 13 -19.75 -6.74 20.73
CA ILE A 13 -18.83 -6.86 19.60
C ILE A 13 -18.55 -8.34 19.29
N GLN A 14 -18.26 -9.17 20.29
CA GLN A 14 -18.05 -10.59 20.10
C GLN A 14 -19.25 -11.27 19.43
N GLN A 15 -20.48 -10.94 19.86
CA GLN A 15 -21.69 -11.48 19.23
C GLN A 15 -21.83 -11.06 17.77
N ILE A 16 -21.46 -9.83 17.42
CA ILE A 16 -21.44 -9.37 16.02
C ILE A 16 -20.42 -10.16 15.21
N LEU A 17 -19.20 -10.29 15.75
CA LEU A 17 -18.08 -10.92 15.05
C LEU A 17 -18.29 -12.43 14.78
N ILE A 18 -19.02 -13.14 15.66
CA ILE A 18 -19.34 -14.56 15.46
C ILE A 18 -20.66 -14.79 14.70
N SER A 19 -21.44 -13.72 14.46
CA SER A 19 -22.74 -13.82 13.77
C SER A 19 -22.54 -14.10 12.27
N ASP A 20 -23.26 -15.07 11.76
CA ASP A 20 -23.33 -15.39 10.33
C ASP A 20 -24.39 -14.54 9.57
N LYS A 21 -25.23 -13.79 10.32
CA LYS A 21 -26.39 -13.05 9.78
C LYS A 21 -26.09 -11.61 9.44
N LYS A 22 -24.87 -11.13 9.69
CA LYS A 22 -24.51 -9.73 9.48
C LYS A 22 -23.36 -9.60 8.50
N ARG A 23 -23.44 -8.58 7.65
CA ARG A 23 -22.29 -8.14 6.85
C ARG A 23 -21.33 -7.40 7.77
N ILE A 24 -20.05 -7.75 7.70
CA ILE A 24 -19.00 -7.18 8.54
C ILE A 24 -17.93 -6.60 7.63
N GLY A 25 -17.70 -5.30 7.77
CA GLY A 25 -16.60 -4.60 7.12
C GLY A 25 -15.59 -4.10 8.15
N PHE A 26 -14.31 -4.21 7.83
CA PHE A 26 -13.20 -3.68 8.63
C PHE A 26 -12.49 -2.60 7.83
N LEU A 27 -12.24 -1.47 8.46
CA LEU A 27 -11.41 -0.41 7.89
C LEU A 27 -10.05 -0.36 8.61
N PHE A 28 -8.98 -0.59 7.84
CA PHE A 28 -7.62 -0.58 8.34
C PHE A 28 -6.82 0.59 7.75
N GLY A 29 -6.17 1.34 8.62
CA GLY A 29 -5.23 2.39 8.26
C GLY A 29 -3.78 1.96 8.47
N ALA A 30 -2.85 2.92 8.36
CA ALA A 30 -1.41 2.70 8.48
C ALA A 30 -0.97 1.99 9.77
N GLY A 31 -1.74 2.12 10.85
CA GLY A 31 -1.50 1.43 12.11
C GLY A 31 -1.48 -0.11 11.97
N SER A 32 -2.27 -0.68 11.05
CA SER A 32 -2.26 -2.13 10.83
C SER A 32 -0.95 -2.62 10.19
N SER A 33 -0.30 -1.80 9.37
CA SER A 33 1.02 -2.13 8.77
C SER A 33 2.19 -1.87 9.71
N LEU A 34 1.95 -1.13 10.81
CA LEU A 34 2.91 -0.93 11.90
C LEU A 34 2.81 -2.01 12.97
N ALA A 35 1.68 -2.71 13.04
CA ALA A 35 1.41 -3.70 14.07
C ALA A 35 2.38 -4.90 13.95
N TRP A 36 2.87 -5.36 15.07
CA TRP A 36 3.84 -6.45 15.14
C TRP A 36 3.54 -7.39 16.30
N LYS A 37 3.82 -8.68 16.14
CA LYS A 37 3.73 -9.69 17.21
C LYS A 37 5.04 -9.82 17.96
N ASN A 38 6.15 -9.75 17.22
CA ASN A 38 7.49 -9.90 17.73
C ASN A 38 8.49 -9.20 16.79
N HIS A 39 9.77 -9.22 17.12
CA HIS A 39 10.86 -8.58 16.39
C HIS A 39 11.07 -9.09 14.95
N ASN A 40 10.48 -10.24 14.59
CA ASN A 40 10.56 -10.81 13.23
C ASN A 40 9.39 -10.37 12.34
N SER A 41 8.39 -9.66 12.87
CA SER A 41 7.25 -9.20 12.07
C SER A 41 7.68 -8.14 11.07
N LEU A 42 7.21 -8.28 9.82
CA LEU A 42 7.36 -7.22 8.82
C LEU A 42 6.48 -6.04 9.20
N THR A 43 7.03 -4.84 9.11
CA THR A 43 6.27 -3.60 9.33
C THR A 43 6.62 -2.58 8.27
N VAL A 44 5.64 -1.76 7.88
CA VAL A 44 5.85 -0.59 7.03
C VAL A 44 6.03 0.63 7.93
N PRO A 45 7.05 1.47 7.72
CA PRO A 45 7.25 2.66 8.55
C PRO A 45 6.05 3.59 8.53
N ALA A 46 5.76 4.24 9.66
CA ALA A 46 4.77 5.32 9.71
C ALA A 46 5.17 6.45 8.74
N ILE A 47 4.15 7.11 8.17
CA ILE A 47 4.36 8.13 7.13
C ILE A 47 5.35 9.22 7.54
N GLY A 48 5.31 9.69 8.78
CA GLY A 48 6.25 10.71 9.27
C GLY A 48 7.70 10.20 9.32
N LYS A 49 7.93 8.97 9.82
CA LYS A 49 9.25 8.34 9.81
C LYS A 49 9.75 8.10 8.39
N MET A 50 8.89 7.56 7.54
CA MET A 50 9.21 7.33 6.12
C MET A 50 9.57 8.63 5.42
N THR A 51 8.83 9.71 5.65
CA THR A 51 9.09 11.04 5.09
C THR A 51 10.48 11.54 5.49
N SER A 52 10.80 11.53 6.78
CA SER A 52 12.10 12.02 7.27
C SER A 52 13.28 11.21 6.73
N GLU A 53 13.16 9.88 6.68
CA GLU A 53 14.20 9.01 6.13
C GLU A 53 14.43 9.24 4.63
N ILE A 54 13.35 9.38 3.84
CA ILE A 54 13.44 9.62 2.40
C ILE A 54 14.05 11.01 2.10
N ILE A 55 13.61 12.06 2.80
CA ILE A 55 14.17 13.40 2.64
C ILE A 55 15.66 13.38 2.96
N GLN A 56 16.06 12.71 4.05
CA GLN A 56 17.47 12.60 4.41
C GLN A 56 18.28 11.91 3.31
N GLU A 57 17.80 10.75 2.81
CA GLU A 57 18.47 9.98 1.75
C GLU A 57 18.62 10.81 0.47
N LEU A 58 17.61 11.58 0.07
CA LEU A 58 17.66 12.45 -1.10
C LEU A 58 18.57 13.67 -0.90
N CYS A 59 18.53 14.31 0.27
CA CYS A 59 19.38 15.45 0.59
C CYS A 59 20.87 15.08 0.71
N ASP A 60 21.17 13.85 1.14
CA ASP A 60 22.55 13.34 1.19
C ASP A 60 23.08 13.05 -0.22
N LYS A 61 22.18 12.65 -1.15
CA LYS A 61 22.52 12.42 -2.54
C LYS A 61 22.79 13.72 -3.32
N ASP A 62 21.91 14.72 -3.15
CA ASP A 62 22.06 16.04 -3.78
C ASP A 62 21.65 17.15 -2.80
N PRO A 63 22.62 17.99 -2.36
CA PRO A 63 22.36 19.10 -1.44
C PRO A 63 21.33 20.13 -1.93
N LYS A 64 21.10 20.23 -3.25
CA LYS A 64 20.06 21.11 -3.81
C LYS A 64 18.66 20.77 -3.28
N TYR A 65 18.40 19.49 -3.01
CA TYR A 65 17.09 19.04 -2.52
C TYR A 65 16.75 19.60 -1.14
N LYS A 66 17.74 20.01 -0.33
CA LYS A 66 17.47 20.69 0.97
C LYS A 66 16.67 21.97 0.79
N VAL A 67 17.00 22.76 -0.24
CA VAL A 67 16.26 24.00 -0.54
C VAL A 67 14.85 23.67 -0.99
N VAL A 68 14.72 22.69 -1.89
CA VAL A 68 13.42 22.26 -2.42
C VAL A 68 12.48 21.79 -1.31
N PHE A 69 12.94 20.91 -0.41
CA PHE A 69 12.10 20.39 0.66
C PHE A 69 11.77 21.44 1.72
N LYS A 70 12.70 22.38 2.00
CA LYS A 70 12.42 23.49 2.88
C LYS A 70 11.29 24.38 2.34
N GLU A 71 11.37 24.75 1.06
CA GLU A 71 10.32 25.55 0.43
C GLU A 71 8.99 24.78 0.33
N CYS A 72 9.02 23.45 0.06
CA CYS A 72 7.82 22.62 0.13
C CYS A 72 7.21 22.62 1.55
N GLU A 73 8.01 22.56 2.61
CA GLU A 73 7.52 22.62 4.00
C GLU A 73 6.87 23.99 4.31
N GLU A 74 7.48 25.09 3.84
CA GLU A 74 6.92 26.43 4.00
C GLU A 74 5.58 26.59 3.26
N GLU A 75 5.44 26.01 2.07
CA GLU A 75 4.22 26.09 1.26
C GLU A 75 3.10 25.19 1.78
N ILE A 76 3.43 23.94 2.16
CA ILE A 76 2.45 22.93 2.62
C ILE A 76 2.02 23.20 4.06
N GLY A 77 2.94 23.71 4.88
CA GLY A 77 2.78 23.84 6.31
C GLY A 77 3.22 22.58 7.07
N LYS A 78 3.90 22.79 8.18
CA LYS A 78 4.57 21.75 8.97
C LYS A 78 3.66 20.59 9.39
N ASP A 79 2.41 20.88 9.74
CA ASP A 79 1.45 19.88 10.22
C ASP A 79 0.97 18.92 9.10
N LYS A 80 1.08 19.34 7.84
CA LYS A 80 0.68 18.57 6.67
C LYS A 80 1.88 18.05 5.85
N PHE A 81 3.10 18.34 6.30
CA PHE A 81 4.31 18.00 5.58
C PHE A 81 4.63 16.50 5.71
N ASN A 82 4.22 15.74 4.71
CA ASN A 82 4.48 14.32 4.59
C ASN A 82 4.73 13.94 3.12
N ILE A 83 5.16 12.72 2.88
CA ILE A 83 5.61 12.25 1.57
C ILE A 83 4.54 12.38 0.48
N GLU A 84 3.26 12.21 0.81
CA GLU A 84 2.15 12.31 -0.15
C GLU A 84 1.89 13.75 -0.56
N THR A 85 1.87 14.67 0.42
CA THR A 85 1.67 16.09 0.15
C THR A 85 2.88 16.73 -0.55
N ILE A 86 4.09 16.27 -0.21
CA ILE A 86 5.33 16.66 -0.90
C ILE A 86 5.26 16.22 -2.37
N LEU A 87 4.91 14.95 -2.61
CA LEU A 87 4.81 14.43 -3.97
C LEU A 87 3.78 15.21 -4.80
N SER A 88 2.60 15.45 -4.23
CA SER A 88 1.54 16.26 -4.88
C SER A 88 2.01 17.68 -5.20
N ASN A 89 2.75 18.33 -4.28
CA ASN A 89 3.30 19.66 -4.49
C ASN A 89 4.35 19.68 -5.62
N LEU A 90 5.27 18.69 -5.62
CA LEU A 90 6.28 18.56 -6.66
C LEU A 90 5.68 18.26 -8.04
N GLU A 91 4.65 17.41 -8.11
CA GLU A 91 3.95 17.10 -9.36
C GLU A 91 3.20 18.32 -9.91
N LEU A 92 2.57 19.11 -9.03
CA LEU A 92 1.95 20.38 -9.43
C LEU A 92 2.99 21.33 -10.01
N LYS A 93 4.12 21.54 -9.32
CA LYS A 93 5.22 22.37 -9.80
C LYS A 93 5.76 21.87 -11.15
N TYR A 94 5.96 20.57 -11.29
CA TYR A 94 6.39 19.97 -12.56
C TYR A 94 5.40 20.23 -13.70
N SER A 95 4.10 20.22 -13.42
CA SER A 95 3.06 20.44 -14.44
C SER A 95 3.04 21.88 -14.97
N ILE A 96 3.35 22.87 -14.11
CA ILE A 96 3.27 24.29 -14.45
C ILE A 96 4.62 24.89 -14.88
N ILE A 97 5.75 24.28 -14.49
CA ILE A 97 7.08 24.77 -14.84
C ILE A 97 7.33 24.60 -16.34
N GLY A 98 7.61 25.68 -17.04
CA GLY A 98 8.01 25.66 -18.44
C GLY A 98 9.52 25.47 -18.59
N LYS A 99 10.18 26.46 -19.22
CA LYS A 99 11.64 26.52 -19.38
C LYS A 99 12.34 27.27 -18.22
N SER A 100 11.58 27.67 -17.20
CA SER A 100 12.08 28.42 -16.05
C SER A 100 12.76 27.49 -15.05
N ILE A 101 13.49 28.09 -14.11
CA ILE A 101 14.03 27.44 -12.92
C ILE A 101 13.07 27.77 -11.76
N LEU A 102 12.64 26.79 -11.00
CA LEU A 102 11.81 26.94 -9.82
C LEU A 102 12.45 26.14 -8.67
N ASN A 103 12.52 26.73 -7.47
CA ASN A 103 13.15 26.07 -6.32
C ASN A 103 14.55 25.51 -6.63
N THR A 104 15.36 26.24 -7.40
CA THR A 104 16.68 25.85 -7.91
C THR A 104 16.71 24.69 -8.90
N LEU A 105 15.57 24.12 -9.29
CA LEU A 105 15.46 23.00 -10.22
C LEU A 105 14.87 23.39 -11.57
N THR A 106 15.39 22.78 -12.62
CA THR A 106 14.80 22.75 -13.96
C THR A 106 13.66 21.71 -14.02
N LYS A 107 12.88 21.74 -15.10
CA LYS A 107 11.81 20.75 -15.33
C LYS A 107 12.31 19.31 -15.31
N ASP A 108 13.47 19.04 -15.91
CA ASP A 108 14.06 17.71 -15.94
C ASP A 108 14.54 17.27 -14.55
N GLU A 109 15.10 18.16 -13.76
CA GLU A 109 15.50 17.88 -12.37
C GLU A 109 14.28 17.59 -11.49
N PHE A 110 13.15 18.30 -11.66
CA PHE A 110 11.89 17.94 -11.00
C PHE A 110 11.44 16.53 -11.35
N ARG A 111 11.48 16.17 -12.63
CA ARG A 111 11.12 14.81 -13.08
C ARG A 111 11.99 13.74 -12.42
N ILE A 112 13.29 14.00 -12.32
CA ILE A 112 14.23 13.08 -11.67
C ILE A 112 13.91 12.97 -10.18
N LEU A 113 13.75 14.07 -9.46
CA LEU A 113 13.41 14.09 -8.03
C LEU A 113 12.11 13.33 -7.74
N ILE A 114 11.05 13.59 -8.51
CA ILE A 114 9.76 12.90 -8.38
C ILE A 114 9.93 11.38 -8.59
N SER A 115 10.71 10.98 -9.61
CA SER A 115 10.97 9.57 -9.90
C SER A 115 11.73 8.89 -8.75
N GLU A 116 12.77 9.53 -8.23
CA GLU A 116 13.56 9.01 -7.11
C GLU A 116 12.72 8.91 -5.83
N LEU A 117 11.93 9.93 -5.53
CA LEU A 117 11.01 9.93 -4.40
C LEU A 117 10.03 8.76 -4.48
N LYS A 118 9.37 8.54 -5.63
CA LYS A 118 8.48 7.41 -5.86
C LYS A 118 9.20 6.06 -5.70
N GLN A 119 10.44 5.94 -6.18
CA GLN A 119 11.22 4.72 -6.01
C GLN A 119 11.55 4.43 -4.55
N LEU A 120 11.91 5.46 -3.76
CA LEU A 120 12.22 5.30 -2.35
C LEU A 120 10.97 4.94 -1.53
N VAL A 121 9.83 5.58 -1.80
CA VAL A 121 8.55 5.18 -1.19
C VAL A 121 8.26 3.71 -1.49
N ARG A 122 8.32 3.32 -2.76
CA ARG A 122 8.11 1.92 -3.17
C ARG A 122 9.06 0.97 -2.44
N LYS A 123 10.34 1.31 -2.33
CA LYS A 123 11.34 0.50 -1.61
C LYS A 123 10.97 0.32 -0.14
N LYS A 124 10.52 1.38 0.54
CA LYS A 124 10.13 1.36 1.96
C LYS A 124 8.84 0.58 2.22
N VAL A 125 7.90 0.60 1.28
CA VAL A 125 6.59 -0.08 1.42
C VAL A 125 6.63 -1.53 0.92
N SER A 126 7.56 -1.88 0.02
CA SER A 126 7.68 -3.23 -0.55
C SER A 126 8.36 -4.24 0.41
N VAL A 127 7.88 -4.31 1.65
CA VAL A 127 8.42 -5.21 2.69
C VAL A 127 8.17 -6.69 2.40
N HIS A 128 7.24 -7.01 1.50
CA HIS A 128 6.90 -8.37 1.06
C HIS A 128 8.00 -9.02 0.20
N ASN A 129 8.98 -8.24 -0.29
CA ASN A 129 10.05 -8.72 -1.15
C ASN A 129 11.42 -8.62 -0.47
N VAL A 130 12.15 -9.73 -0.48
CA VAL A 130 13.57 -9.76 -0.14
C VAL A 130 14.39 -9.65 -1.42
N ARG A 131 15.35 -8.70 -1.46
CA ARG A 131 16.34 -8.61 -2.52
C ARG A 131 17.48 -9.54 -2.19
N LEU A 132 17.74 -10.47 -3.08
CA LEU A 132 18.84 -11.41 -2.99
C LEU A 132 19.84 -11.12 -4.11
N CYS A 133 21.13 -11.24 -3.81
CA CYS A 133 22.18 -11.16 -4.81
C CYS A 133 22.78 -12.57 -4.99
N ASP A 134 22.73 -13.08 -6.20
CA ASP A 134 23.47 -14.30 -6.54
C ASP A 134 24.96 -13.95 -6.64
N ILE A 135 25.74 -14.49 -5.71
CA ILE A 135 27.19 -14.24 -5.59
C ILE A 135 27.95 -14.70 -6.85
N SER A 136 27.47 -15.77 -7.51
CA SER A 136 28.13 -16.35 -8.68
C SER A 136 27.87 -15.54 -9.95
N SER A 137 26.64 -15.06 -10.16
CA SER A 137 26.26 -14.34 -11.37
C SER A 137 26.23 -12.82 -11.20
N LYS A 138 26.40 -12.30 -9.98
CA LYS A 138 26.22 -10.87 -9.61
C LYS A 138 24.86 -10.31 -10.02
N LYS A 139 23.84 -11.17 -10.20
CA LYS A 139 22.48 -10.75 -10.55
C LYS A 139 21.65 -10.59 -9.29
N GLU A 140 21.02 -9.44 -9.17
CA GLU A 140 20.00 -9.21 -8.15
C GLU A 140 18.68 -9.83 -8.60
N PHE A 141 18.04 -10.58 -7.71
CA PHE A 141 16.68 -11.05 -7.88
C PHE A 141 15.86 -10.73 -6.61
N SER A 142 14.56 -10.68 -6.76
CA SER A 142 13.66 -10.40 -5.66
C SER A 142 12.80 -11.64 -5.45
N GLN A 143 12.67 -12.07 -4.23
CA GLN A 143 11.86 -13.19 -3.80
C GLN A 143 10.83 -12.71 -2.79
N ILE A 144 9.64 -13.29 -2.81
CA ILE A 144 8.65 -13.08 -1.75
C ILE A 144 9.23 -13.63 -0.44
N VAL A 145 8.97 -12.95 0.66
CA VAL A 145 9.37 -13.36 2.02
C VAL A 145 8.92 -14.78 2.32
N SER A 146 9.69 -15.48 3.16
CA SER A 146 9.39 -16.87 3.51
C SER A 146 8.07 -17.00 4.27
N LYS A 147 7.46 -18.19 4.19
CA LYS A 147 6.22 -18.51 4.91
C LYS A 147 6.36 -18.31 6.42
N ASP A 148 7.53 -18.61 6.99
CA ASP A 148 7.79 -18.43 8.44
C ASP A 148 7.70 -16.96 8.87
N ILE A 149 8.15 -16.04 8.01
CA ILE A 149 8.02 -14.59 8.23
C ILE A 149 6.57 -14.15 8.10
N VAL A 150 5.85 -14.66 7.08
CA VAL A 150 4.43 -14.35 6.87
C VAL A 150 3.58 -14.83 8.05
N GLU A 151 3.92 -15.97 8.68
CA GLU A 151 3.22 -16.47 9.86
C GLU A 151 3.34 -15.52 11.07
N GLN A 152 4.36 -14.66 11.09
CA GLN A 152 4.54 -13.66 12.15
C GLN A 152 3.74 -12.37 11.95
N LEU A 153 2.99 -12.24 10.86
CA LEU A 153 2.15 -11.06 10.61
C LEU A 153 0.87 -11.10 11.46
N VAL A 154 0.45 -9.95 11.96
CA VAL A 154 -0.87 -9.80 12.59
C VAL A 154 -2.01 -10.01 11.58
N GLN A 155 -1.77 -9.72 10.31
CA GLN A 155 -2.70 -9.95 9.22
C GLN A 155 -2.93 -11.46 8.98
N THR A 156 -1.93 -12.29 9.25
CA THR A 156 -2.07 -13.74 9.19
C THR A 156 -2.99 -14.28 10.29
N ASP A 157 -2.92 -13.70 11.52
CA ASP A 157 -3.88 -14.06 12.58
C ASP A 157 -5.29 -13.63 12.22
N PHE A 158 -5.43 -12.45 11.62
CA PHE A 158 -6.73 -11.96 11.15
C PHE A 158 -7.29 -12.86 10.03
N ALA A 159 -6.47 -13.28 9.08
CA ALA A 159 -6.86 -14.23 8.04
C ALA A 159 -7.27 -15.59 8.64
N ASN A 160 -6.51 -16.09 9.61
CA ASN A 160 -6.87 -17.30 10.34
C ASN A 160 -8.23 -17.19 11.03
N TRP A 161 -8.52 -16.07 11.68
CA TRP A 161 -9.83 -15.80 12.27
C TRP A 161 -10.96 -15.80 11.21
N ILE A 162 -10.73 -15.22 10.02
CA ILE A 162 -11.70 -15.26 8.92
C ILE A 162 -12.03 -16.70 8.55
N GLY A 163 -11.02 -17.57 8.43
CA GLY A 163 -11.16 -18.96 8.02
C GLY A 163 -11.80 -19.89 9.07
N GLN A 164 -11.89 -19.46 10.33
CA GLN A 164 -12.44 -20.28 11.41
C GLN A 164 -13.97 -20.38 11.44
N ALA A 165 -14.68 -19.57 10.66
CA ALA A 165 -16.13 -19.54 10.68
C ALA A 165 -16.72 -19.53 9.26
N GLU A 166 -17.65 -20.46 9.00
CA GLU A 166 -18.52 -20.35 7.84
C GLU A 166 -19.49 -19.18 8.04
N ARG A 167 -19.55 -18.28 7.05
CA ARG A 167 -20.39 -17.09 7.09
C ARG A 167 -21.31 -17.04 5.89
N ASN A 168 -22.54 -16.56 6.11
CA ASN A 168 -23.49 -16.31 5.03
C ASN A 168 -23.05 -15.11 4.17
N TYR A 169 -22.36 -14.15 4.79
CA TYR A 169 -21.80 -12.98 4.12
C TYR A 169 -20.28 -12.95 4.27
N PRO A 170 -19.55 -12.58 3.21
CA PRO A 170 -18.10 -12.49 3.28
C PRO A 170 -17.68 -11.36 4.22
N ILE A 171 -16.46 -11.47 4.73
CA ILE A 171 -15.79 -10.34 5.38
C ILE A 171 -15.30 -9.38 4.30
N GLU A 172 -15.53 -8.09 4.51
CA GLU A 172 -15.01 -7.04 3.66
C GLU A 172 -13.89 -6.29 4.40
N ILE A 173 -12.72 -6.24 3.80
CA ILE A 173 -11.52 -5.55 4.30
C ILE A 173 -11.34 -4.31 3.45
N PHE A 174 -11.42 -3.14 4.07
CA PHE A 174 -11.09 -1.87 3.45
C PHE A 174 -9.76 -1.40 4.03
N THR A 175 -8.82 -1.01 3.18
CA THR A 175 -7.54 -0.49 3.66
C THR A 175 -7.06 0.70 2.85
N THR A 176 -6.46 1.67 3.55
CA THR A 176 -5.74 2.79 2.93
C THR A 176 -4.27 2.45 2.65
N ASN A 177 -3.81 1.26 3.03
CA ASN A 177 -2.42 0.87 2.91
C ASN A 177 -2.09 0.33 1.51
N TYR A 178 -0.94 0.71 0.99
CA TYR A 178 -0.45 0.29 -0.34
C TYR A 178 0.26 -1.07 -0.34
N ASP A 179 0.70 -1.54 0.84
CA ASP A 179 1.47 -2.78 1.01
C ASP A 179 0.65 -4.05 0.73
N PHE A 180 1.30 -5.21 0.72
CA PHE A 180 0.67 -6.51 0.47
C PHE A 180 0.53 -7.37 1.74
N LEU A 181 0.52 -6.77 2.93
CA LEU A 181 0.49 -7.56 4.17
C LEU A 181 -0.81 -8.33 4.36
N PHE A 182 -1.95 -7.78 3.93
CA PHE A 182 -3.23 -8.50 3.96
C PHE A 182 -3.27 -9.63 2.95
N GLU A 183 -2.80 -9.38 1.73
CA GLU A 183 -2.70 -10.40 0.69
C GLU A 183 -1.83 -11.57 1.15
N LEU A 184 -0.64 -11.29 1.71
CA LEU A 184 0.24 -12.31 2.26
C LEU A 184 -0.44 -13.15 3.36
N GLY A 185 -1.14 -12.48 4.28
CA GLY A 185 -1.85 -13.17 5.37
C GLY A 185 -2.99 -14.06 4.86
N LEU A 186 -3.78 -13.56 3.91
CA LEU A 186 -4.90 -14.31 3.31
C LEU A 186 -4.37 -15.51 2.51
N GLU A 187 -3.34 -15.33 1.69
CA GLU A 187 -2.71 -16.39 0.89
C GLU A 187 -2.02 -17.43 1.78
N GLN A 188 -1.37 -17.02 2.87
CA GLN A 188 -0.75 -17.93 3.84
C GLN A 188 -1.77 -18.91 4.47
N LYS A 189 -3.00 -18.43 4.69
CA LYS A 189 -4.11 -19.23 5.26
C LYS A 189 -5.05 -19.79 4.21
N GLU A 190 -4.70 -19.67 2.92
CA GLU A 190 -5.50 -20.16 1.80
C GLU A 190 -6.95 -19.64 1.81
N ILE A 191 -7.13 -18.39 2.28
CA ILE A 191 -8.43 -17.72 2.29
C ILE A 191 -8.68 -17.11 0.90
N PRO A 192 -9.70 -17.58 0.15
CA PRO A 192 -10.06 -16.98 -1.12
C PRO A 192 -10.51 -15.53 -0.93
N TYR A 193 -9.91 -14.61 -1.69
CA TYR A 193 -10.30 -13.21 -1.67
C TYR A 193 -10.41 -12.62 -3.08
N TYR A 194 -11.14 -11.52 -3.16
CA TYR A 194 -11.33 -10.73 -4.37
C TYR A 194 -10.91 -9.27 -4.10
N ASP A 195 -10.07 -8.72 -4.95
CA ASP A 195 -9.44 -7.40 -4.81
C ASP A 195 -9.93 -6.35 -5.82
N GLY A 196 -11.04 -6.66 -6.53
CA GLY A 196 -11.59 -5.78 -7.56
C GLY A 196 -11.07 -6.08 -8.99
N PHE A 197 -10.14 -7.02 -9.16
CA PHE A 197 -9.57 -7.33 -10.46
C PHE A 197 -10.06 -8.65 -11.03
N CYS A 198 -10.26 -8.65 -12.35
CA CYS A 198 -10.64 -9.80 -13.16
C CYS A 198 -9.58 -10.10 -14.22
N GLY A 199 -9.46 -11.37 -14.62
CA GLY A 199 -8.49 -11.83 -15.61
C GLY A 199 -7.18 -12.31 -14.96
N SER A 200 -6.52 -13.27 -15.62
CA SER A 200 -5.29 -13.89 -15.10
C SER A 200 -4.02 -13.42 -15.79
N LEU A 201 -4.10 -13.02 -17.07
CA LEU A 201 -2.93 -12.62 -17.86
C LEU A 201 -2.69 -11.10 -17.83
N ARG A 202 -3.76 -10.33 -17.89
CA ARG A 202 -3.75 -8.87 -17.76
C ARG A 202 -4.93 -8.48 -16.88
N PRO A 203 -4.81 -8.66 -15.56
CA PRO A 203 -5.90 -8.35 -14.63
C PRO A 203 -6.27 -6.88 -14.74
N PHE A 204 -7.56 -6.62 -14.96
CA PHE A 204 -8.14 -5.27 -15.06
C PHE A 204 -9.15 -5.06 -13.94
N PHE A 205 -9.28 -3.81 -13.50
CA PHE A 205 -10.24 -3.45 -12.46
C PHE A 205 -11.67 -3.54 -13.02
N ASN A 206 -12.56 -4.19 -12.24
CA ASN A 206 -13.98 -4.32 -12.55
C ASN A 206 -14.81 -3.42 -11.61
N PRO A 207 -15.22 -2.22 -12.05
CA PRO A 207 -15.95 -1.28 -11.21
C PRO A 207 -17.33 -1.80 -10.79
N GLU A 208 -18.01 -2.59 -11.61
CA GLU A 208 -19.33 -3.16 -11.28
C GLU A 208 -19.29 -4.03 -10.03
N SER A 209 -18.16 -4.69 -9.75
CA SER A 209 -17.99 -5.54 -8.58
C SER A 209 -17.99 -4.77 -7.25
N VAL A 210 -17.76 -3.47 -7.28
CA VAL A 210 -17.79 -2.61 -6.08
C VAL A 210 -19.22 -2.25 -5.71
N GLU A 211 -20.10 -2.12 -6.69
CA GLU A 211 -21.50 -1.72 -6.52
C GLU A 211 -22.40 -2.92 -6.21
N ASP A 212 -22.05 -4.12 -6.69
CA ASP A 212 -22.82 -5.35 -6.45
C ASP A 212 -22.37 -6.08 -5.17
N PHE A 213 -23.13 -5.92 -4.09
CA PHE A 213 -22.90 -6.64 -2.84
C PHE A 213 -23.04 -8.16 -2.95
N GLY A 214 -23.69 -8.67 -3.99
CA GLY A 214 -23.82 -10.10 -4.28
C GLY A 214 -22.66 -10.67 -5.07
N TYR A 215 -21.82 -9.84 -5.65
CA TYR A 215 -20.69 -10.28 -6.47
C TYR A 215 -19.72 -11.11 -5.63
N LEU A 216 -19.46 -12.34 -6.09
CA LEU A 216 -18.63 -13.31 -5.38
C LEU A 216 -18.98 -13.41 -3.87
N SER A 217 -20.23 -13.70 -3.58
CA SER A 217 -20.84 -13.60 -2.24
C SER A 217 -20.18 -14.45 -1.16
N LYS A 218 -19.30 -15.38 -1.50
CA LYS A 218 -18.59 -16.25 -0.53
C LYS A 218 -17.11 -15.95 -0.39
N GLN A 219 -16.56 -15.04 -1.21
CA GLN A 219 -15.15 -14.68 -1.11
C GLN A 219 -14.97 -13.44 -0.23
N THR A 220 -13.98 -13.48 0.65
CA THR A 220 -13.49 -12.27 1.33
C THR A 220 -13.17 -11.19 0.30
N LYS A 221 -13.48 -9.94 0.61
CA LYS A 221 -13.19 -8.81 -0.28
C LYS A 221 -12.11 -7.95 0.33
N LEU A 222 -11.12 -7.56 -0.48
CA LEU A 222 -10.02 -6.70 -0.08
C LEU A 222 -10.01 -5.44 -0.94
N TRP A 223 -10.49 -4.34 -0.37
CA TRP A 223 -10.62 -3.06 -1.04
C TRP A 223 -9.48 -2.12 -0.66
N LYS A 224 -8.57 -1.84 -1.59
CA LYS A 224 -7.48 -0.88 -1.40
C LYS A 224 -7.91 0.51 -1.87
N ILE A 225 -8.42 1.32 -0.92
CA ILE A 225 -9.09 2.59 -1.22
C ILE A 225 -8.14 3.63 -1.82
N HIS A 226 -6.87 3.63 -1.41
CA HIS A 226 -5.84 4.56 -1.89
C HIS A 226 -4.93 3.95 -2.96
N GLY A 227 -5.29 2.77 -3.51
CA GLY A 227 -4.46 2.07 -4.48
C GLY A 227 -3.53 1.03 -3.87
N SER A 228 -2.70 0.42 -4.69
CA SER A 228 -1.77 -0.65 -4.31
C SER A 228 -0.45 -0.53 -5.05
N LEU A 229 0.63 -1.05 -4.45
CA LEU A 229 1.93 -1.19 -5.10
C LEU A 229 1.90 -1.97 -6.42
N GLY A 230 0.92 -2.85 -6.59
CA GLY A 230 0.73 -3.66 -7.78
C GLY A 230 -0.09 -2.99 -8.89
N TRP A 231 -0.73 -1.86 -8.63
CA TRP A 231 -1.60 -1.24 -9.60
C TRP A 231 -0.83 -0.35 -10.57
N HIS A 232 -1.26 -0.38 -11.82
CA HIS A 232 -0.70 0.43 -12.91
C HIS A 232 -1.83 1.04 -13.73
N PHE A 233 -1.79 2.35 -13.93
CA PHE A 233 -2.69 3.02 -14.85
C PHE A 233 -2.10 2.98 -16.28
N ASP A 234 -2.76 2.26 -17.15
CA ASP A 234 -2.45 2.22 -18.58
C ASP A 234 -3.07 3.43 -19.28
N LYS A 235 -2.22 4.35 -19.72
CA LYS A 235 -2.68 5.61 -20.36
C LYS A 235 -3.30 5.39 -21.73
N ASP A 236 -2.91 4.33 -22.44
CA ASP A 236 -3.40 4.05 -23.80
C ASP A 236 -4.81 3.47 -23.77
N THR A 237 -5.12 2.69 -22.74
CA THR A 237 -6.44 2.07 -22.56
C THR A 237 -7.30 2.74 -21.49
N GLU A 238 -6.76 3.71 -20.76
CA GLU A 238 -7.39 4.38 -19.61
C GLU A 238 -7.89 3.38 -18.55
N LYS A 239 -7.17 2.26 -18.35
CA LYS A 239 -7.54 1.20 -17.41
C LYS A 239 -6.51 1.04 -16.30
N ILE A 240 -7.02 0.65 -15.13
CA ILE A 240 -6.16 0.21 -14.03
C ILE A 240 -5.93 -1.28 -14.18
N LEU A 241 -4.66 -1.68 -14.22
CA LEU A 241 -4.19 -3.06 -14.30
C LEU A 241 -3.54 -3.48 -13.00
N ASN A 242 -3.70 -4.74 -12.60
CA ASN A 242 -2.95 -5.32 -11.49
C ASN A 242 -1.76 -6.12 -12.07
N LEU A 243 -0.55 -5.62 -11.84
CA LEU A 243 0.69 -6.21 -12.34
C LEU A 243 1.45 -7.02 -11.27
N SER A 244 0.84 -7.25 -10.13
CA SER A 244 1.45 -8.01 -9.01
C SER A 244 1.85 -9.42 -9.40
N SER A 245 1.08 -10.05 -10.30
CA SER A 245 1.29 -11.41 -10.80
C SER A 245 2.22 -11.50 -12.03
N ILE A 246 2.56 -10.37 -12.66
CA ILE A 246 3.40 -10.36 -13.85
C ILE A 246 4.87 -10.49 -13.45
N LYS A 247 5.50 -11.60 -13.82
CA LYS A 247 6.93 -11.84 -13.61
C LYS A 247 7.78 -10.73 -14.23
N LYS A 248 8.76 -10.33 -13.52
CA LYS A 248 9.77 -9.26 -13.56
C LYS A 248 10.42 -8.82 -14.89
N GLU A 249 10.06 -9.30 -16.03
CA GLU A 249 10.71 -8.89 -17.29
C GLU A 249 10.34 -7.47 -17.77
N ILE A 250 9.34 -6.82 -17.13
CA ILE A 250 8.85 -5.49 -17.53
C ILE A 250 9.28 -4.37 -16.57
N VAL A 251 10.25 -4.61 -15.69
CA VAL A 251 10.67 -3.60 -14.67
C VAL A 251 11.25 -2.30 -15.27
N GLY A 252 11.61 -2.28 -16.55
CA GLY A 252 12.08 -1.07 -17.25
C GLY A 252 10.99 -0.06 -17.62
N LEU A 253 9.72 -0.44 -17.64
CA LEU A 253 8.61 0.40 -18.14
C LEU A 253 7.68 0.98 -17.05
N MET A 254 7.88 0.62 -15.77
CA MET A 254 6.87 0.87 -14.73
C MET A 254 7.20 2.04 -13.78
N LEU A 255 7.53 3.20 -14.28
CA LEU A 255 7.77 4.39 -13.45
C LEU A 255 6.58 5.35 -13.34
N ASN A 256 5.38 4.94 -13.72
CA ASN A 256 4.18 5.79 -13.62
C ASN A 256 3.12 5.20 -12.68
N VAL A 257 3.44 5.02 -11.40
CA VAL A 257 2.40 4.88 -10.39
C VAL A 257 1.86 6.28 -10.11
N GLN A 258 0.71 6.61 -10.67
CA GLN A 258 -0.09 7.72 -10.16
C GLN A 258 -0.66 7.26 -8.82
N LEU A 259 -0.17 7.82 -7.75
CA LEU A 259 -0.90 7.88 -6.49
C LEU A 259 -2.09 8.82 -6.75
N LEU A 260 -3.29 8.28 -6.66
CA LEU A 260 -4.53 9.07 -6.72
C LEU A 260 -4.69 9.87 -5.44
#